data_3d04d2db27077d3932e1f883d79967b9
#
_entry.id   3d04d2db27077d3932e1f883d79967b9
#
_cell.length_a   1.000
_cell.length_b   1.000
_cell.length_c   1.000
_cell.angle_alpha   90.00
_cell.angle_beta   90.00
_cell.angle_gamma   90.00
#
_symmetry.space_group_name_H-M   'P 1'
#
loop_
_entity.id
_entity.type
_entity.pdbx_description
1 polymer ?
#
loop_
_entity_poly.entity_id
_entity_poly.type
_entity_poly.pdbx_seq_one_letter_code
_entity_poly.pdbx_strand_id
1 'polypeptide(L)'
;QQALIQDALPHIIMKQYNNKPLVAIIMGSDSDLPIMQDAANILDNFKIPYELTIVSAHRTPKRLYDYASSAFQKGIKIIIAGAGGSAHLPGMIASLTPLPVIGVPIKTKTLVGLDSLLSIVQMPPGIPVATVAINGAKNAGILATSILGTNDKNILKKITLYKEKLKKDVTKKAK
;
A
#
# COMPACT_ATOMS: atom_id res chain seq x y z
N GLN A 1 -25.79 4.96 -20.28
CA GLN A 1 -24.97 5.79 -19.36
C GLN A 1 -24.04 4.98 -18.47
N GLN A 2 -24.34 3.71 -18.12
CA GLN A 2 -23.41 2.84 -17.35
C GLN A 2 -22.25 2.30 -18.18
N ALA A 3 -22.42 2.08 -19.48
CA ALA A 3 -21.36 1.58 -20.37
C ALA A 3 -20.23 2.60 -20.62
N LEU A 4 -20.53 3.91 -20.60
CA LEU A 4 -19.55 5.00 -20.81
C LEU A 4 -18.62 5.23 -19.61
N ILE A 5 -18.93 4.70 -18.43
CA ILE A 5 -18.10 4.81 -17.23
C ILE A 5 -17.07 3.66 -17.16
N GLN A 6 -17.33 2.54 -17.81
CA GLN A 6 -16.41 1.39 -17.84
C GLN A 6 -15.20 1.62 -18.76
N ASP A 7 -15.34 2.37 -19.83
CA ASP A 7 -14.24 2.66 -20.78
C ASP A 7 -13.27 3.77 -20.31
N ALA A 8 -13.61 4.50 -19.26
CA ALA A 8 -12.79 5.62 -18.74
C ALA A 8 -11.83 5.24 -17.60
N LEU A 9 -11.74 3.96 -17.18
CA LEU A 9 -10.89 3.51 -16.09
C LEU A 9 -10.00 2.31 -16.48
N PRO A 10 -8.94 2.51 -17.30
CA PRO A 10 -8.01 1.43 -17.65
C PRO A 10 -7.00 1.10 -16.54
N HIS A 11 -7.16 1.57 -15.29
CA HIS A 11 -6.10 1.58 -14.29
C HIS A 11 -6.43 0.89 -12.97
N ILE A 12 -7.41 -0.03 -12.93
CA ILE A 12 -7.53 -0.97 -11.82
C ILE A 12 -6.83 -2.25 -12.27
N ILE A 13 -5.57 -2.43 -11.86
CA ILE A 13 -4.91 -3.71 -12.00
C ILE A 13 -5.43 -4.58 -10.85
N MET A 14 -6.57 -5.22 -11.10
CA MET A 14 -7.01 -6.34 -10.26
C MET A 14 -6.32 -7.58 -10.76
N LYS A 15 -5.32 -8.08 -10.04
CA LYS A 15 -4.88 -9.44 -10.27
C LYS A 15 -5.98 -10.34 -9.72
N GLN A 16 -6.71 -11.01 -10.61
CA GLN A 16 -7.78 -11.95 -10.27
C GLN A 16 -7.18 -13.16 -9.54
N TYR A 17 -7.02 -13.01 -8.23
CA TYR A 17 -7.16 -14.18 -7.39
C TYR A 17 -8.67 -14.45 -7.28
N ASN A 18 -9.11 -15.69 -7.32
CA ASN A 18 -10.53 -16.09 -7.08
C ASN A 18 -11.05 -15.65 -5.70
N ASN A 19 -10.25 -14.93 -4.92
CA ASN A 19 -10.53 -14.46 -3.57
C ASN A 19 -10.61 -12.93 -3.53
N LYS A 20 -11.48 -12.41 -2.65
CA LYS A 20 -11.58 -10.99 -2.36
C LYS A 20 -10.21 -10.42 -1.93
N PRO A 21 -9.83 -9.19 -2.36
CA PRO A 21 -8.57 -8.58 -1.95
C PRO A 21 -8.52 -8.35 -0.44
N LEU A 22 -7.38 -8.70 0.16
CA LEU A 22 -7.09 -8.46 1.58
C LEU A 22 -6.30 -7.17 1.79
N VAL A 23 -5.53 -6.76 0.78
CA VAL A 23 -4.70 -5.55 0.81
C VAL A 23 -5.12 -4.64 -0.32
N ALA A 24 -5.29 -3.35 -0.02
CA ALA A 24 -5.42 -2.31 -1.02
C ALA A 24 -4.07 -1.62 -1.20
N ILE A 25 -3.61 -1.49 -2.45
CA ILE A 25 -2.46 -0.66 -2.82
C ILE A 25 -3.02 0.53 -3.57
N ILE A 26 -2.91 1.72 -3.00
CA ILE A 26 -3.42 2.95 -3.59
C ILE A 26 -2.30 3.98 -3.76
N MET A 27 -2.42 4.81 -4.79
CA MET A 27 -1.45 5.85 -5.10
C MET A 27 -2.13 7.10 -5.63
N GLY A 28 -1.48 8.26 -5.46
CA GLY A 28 -2.03 9.56 -5.88
C GLY A 28 -1.99 9.80 -7.40
N SER A 29 -1.10 9.11 -8.11
CA SER A 29 -0.86 9.26 -9.55
C SER A 29 -0.30 7.96 -10.14
N ASP A 30 -0.45 7.79 -11.44
CA ASP A 30 0.21 6.75 -12.24
C ASP A 30 1.73 6.85 -12.22
N SER A 31 2.28 8.06 -12.05
CA SER A 31 3.72 8.28 -11.85
C SER A 31 4.31 7.54 -10.64
N ASP A 32 3.48 7.18 -9.68
CA ASP A 32 3.88 6.48 -8.46
C ASP A 32 3.93 4.95 -8.66
N LEU A 33 3.34 4.45 -9.76
CA LEU A 33 3.22 3.03 -10.05
C LEU A 33 4.56 2.27 -10.07
N PRO A 34 5.65 2.80 -10.65
CA PRO A 34 6.93 2.08 -10.66
C PRO A 34 7.44 1.73 -9.26
N ILE A 35 7.18 2.58 -8.27
CA ILE A 35 7.53 2.32 -6.87
C ILE A 35 6.50 1.40 -6.21
N MET A 36 5.22 1.69 -6.38
CA MET A 36 4.15 0.94 -5.73
C MET A 36 4.01 -0.49 -6.25
N GLN A 37 4.50 -0.78 -7.46
CA GLN A 37 4.58 -2.12 -8.03
C GLN A 37 5.41 -3.08 -7.15
N ASP A 38 6.40 -2.58 -6.42
CA ASP A 38 7.20 -3.41 -5.51
C ASP A 38 6.37 -3.99 -4.35
N ALA A 39 5.35 -3.26 -3.88
CA ALA A 39 4.40 -3.79 -2.90
C ALA A 39 3.53 -4.91 -3.53
N ALA A 40 3.07 -4.72 -4.76
CA ALA A 40 2.32 -5.74 -5.48
C ALA A 40 3.15 -7.01 -5.71
N ASN A 41 4.39 -6.86 -6.17
CA ASN A 41 5.30 -7.97 -6.43
C ASN A 41 5.58 -8.81 -5.17
N ILE A 42 5.75 -8.17 -4.03
CA ILE A 42 5.99 -8.89 -2.77
C ILE A 42 4.72 -9.59 -2.26
N LEU A 43 3.54 -9.00 -2.42
CA LEU A 43 2.28 -9.65 -2.09
C LEU A 43 2.01 -10.86 -3.01
N ASP A 44 2.38 -10.77 -4.29
CA ASP A 44 2.34 -11.91 -5.23
C ASP A 44 3.23 -13.07 -4.73
N ASN A 45 4.45 -12.77 -4.30
CA ASN A 45 5.38 -13.78 -3.76
C ASN A 45 4.80 -14.50 -2.54
N PHE A 46 4.04 -13.79 -1.70
CA PHE A 46 3.34 -14.37 -0.56
C PHE A 46 1.98 -14.97 -0.91
N LYS A 47 1.51 -14.84 -2.17
CA LYS A 47 0.17 -15.26 -2.62
C LYS A 47 -0.94 -14.62 -1.77
N ILE A 48 -0.83 -13.31 -1.53
CA ILE A 48 -1.82 -12.50 -0.85
C ILE A 48 -2.63 -11.74 -1.88
N PRO A 49 -3.96 -11.90 -1.92
CA PRO A 49 -4.81 -11.16 -2.86
C PRO A 49 -4.84 -9.68 -2.51
N TYR A 50 -4.69 -8.84 -3.53
CA TYR A 50 -4.68 -7.39 -3.41
C TYR A 50 -5.43 -6.74 -4.58
N GLU A 51 -5.85 -5.49 -4.39
CA GLU A 51 -6.17 -4.58 -5.49
C GLU A 51 -5.15 -3.45 -5.55
N LEU A 52 -4.90 -2.93 -6.76
CA LEU A 52 -4.00 -1.82 -6.99
C LEU A 52 -4.74 -0.78 -7.83
N THR A 53 -4.84 0.47 -7.33
CA THR A 53 -5.62 1.51 -8.00
C THR A 53 -5.12 2.92 -7.67
N ILE A 54 -5.53 3.90 -8.51
CA ILE A 54 -5.24 5.31 -8.29
C ILE A 54 -6.39 5.95 -7.52
N VAL A 55 -6.04 6.63 -6.41
CA VAL A 55 -6.94 7.42 -5.59
C VAL A 55 -6.25 8.75 -5.26
N SER A 56 -6.58 9.80 -6.01
CA SER A 56 -5.94 11.09 -5.80
C SER A 56 -6.64 11.90 -4.71
N ALA A 57 -5.90 12.24 -3.65
CA ALA A 57 -6.43 13.04 -2.55
C ALA A 57 -6.88 14.45 -3.01
N HIS A 58 -6.12 15.08 -3.90
CA HIS A 58 -6.36 16.46 -4.33
C HIS A 58 -7.26 16.56 -5.55
N ARG A 59 -7.17 15.59 -6.49
CA ARG A 59 -7.90 15.64 -7.76
C ARG A 59 -9.23 14.90 -7.73
N THR A 60 -9.37 13.90 -6.85
CA THR A 60 -10.59 13.06 -6.72
C THR A 60 -10.98 12.87 -5.24
N PRO A 61 -11.23 13.96 -4.47
CA PRO A 61 -11.49 13.83 -3.02
C PRO A 61 -12.73 13.01 -2.71
N LYS A 62 -13.79 13.11 -3.52
CA LYS A 62 -14.97 12.26 -3.36
C LYS A 62 -14.64 10.77 -3.50
N ARG A 63 -13.86 10.40 -4.52
CA ARG A 63 -13.41 9.01 -4.72
C ARG A 63 -12.60 8.51 -3.54
N LEU A 64 -11.73 9.36 -2.97
CA LEU A 64 -10.96 9.02 -1.77
C LEU A 64 -11.88 8.70 -0.60
N TYR A 65 -12.87 9.56 -0.34
CA TYR A 65 -13.84 9.36 0.73
C TYR A 65 -14.63 8.06 0.55
N ASP A 66 -15.20 7.85 -0.63
CA ASP A 66 -16.00 6.67 -0.95
C ASP A 66 -15.16 5.38 -0.86
N TYR A 67 -13.90 5.45 -1.29
CA TYR A 67 -12.98 4.32 -1.23
C TYR A 67 -12.64 3.94 0.21
N ALA A 68 -12.20 4.91 1.02
CA ALA A 68 -11.78 4.68 2.40
C ALA A 68 -12.92 4.16 3.29
N SER A 69 -14.10 4.78 3.18
CA SER A 69 -15.28 4.40 3.97
C SER A 69 -15.85 3.03 3.60
N SER A 70 -15.68 2.58 2.35
CA SER A 70 -16.18 1.27 1.87
C SER A 70 -15.15 0.14 1.93
N ALA A 71 -13.87 0.42 2.19
CA ALA A 71 -12.79 -0.55 2.10
C ALA A 71 -13.00 -1.78 3.01
N PHE A 72 -13.43 -1.55 4.26
CA PHE A 72 -13.71 -2.63 5.21
C PHE A 72 -14.81 -3.57 4.72
N GLN A 73 -15.92 -3.04 4.19
CA GLN A 73 -17.04 -3.83 3.66
C GLN A 73 -16.63 -4.65 2.43
N LYS A 74 -15.65 -4.20 1.66
CA LYS A 74 -15.08 -4.94 0.52
C LYS A 74 -14.17 -6.10 0.94
N GLY A 75 -13.85 -6.21 2.23
CA GLY A 75 -12.99 -7.26 2.76
C GLY A 75 -11.52 -6.87 2.91
N ILE A 76 -11.16 -5.62 2.56
CA ILE A 76 -9.82 -5.08 2.78
C ILE A 76 -9.50 -5.10 4.28
N LYS A 77 -8.28 -5.49 4.62
CA LYS A 77 -7.76 -5.54 5.99
C LYS A 77 -6.68 -4.49 6.25
N ILE A 78 -5.95 -4.11 5.20
CA ILE A 78 -4.82 -3.18 5.27
C ILE A 78 -4.80 -2.34 4.00
N ILE A 79 -4.46 -1.06 4.13
CA ILE A 79 -4.27 -0.16 3.00
C ILE A 79 -2.80 0.27 2.95
N ILE A 80 -2.15 0.06 1.82
CA ILE A 80 -0.83 0.61 1.50
C ILE A 80 -1.05 1.82 0.60
N ALA A 81 -0.67 3.00 1.07
CA ALA A 81 -0.91 4.26 0.36
C ALA A 81 0.41 4.96 0.04
N GLY A 82 0.69 5.17 -1.26
CA GLY A 82 1.87 5.86 -1.75
C GLY A 82 1.55 7.27 -2.24
N ALA A 83 2.40 8.23 -1.88
CA ALA A 83 2.28 9.61 -2.34
C ALA A 83 3.61 10.34 -2.33
N GLY A 84 3.79 11.28 -3.26
CA GLY A 84 4.95 12.17 -3.36
C GLY A 84 4.60 13.64 -3.12
N GLY A 85 5.61 14.43 -2.74
CA GLY A 85 5.45 15.87 -2.48
C GLY A 85 4.61 16.17 -1.25
N SER A 86 3.54 16.95 -1.42
CA SER A 86 2.48 17.13 -0.42
C SER A 86 1.67 15.82 -0.29
N ALA A 87 2.29 14.84 0.32
CA ALA A 87 1.85 13.45 0.35
C ALA A 87 0.71 13.22 1.34
N HIS A 88 -0.44 13.85 1.10
CA HIS A 88 -1.59 13.86 2.02
C HIS A 88 -2.42 12.56 1.97
N LEU A 89 -2.32 11.78 0.89
CA LEU A 89 -3.17 10.60 0.67
C LEU A 89 -3.16 9.61 1.85
N PRO A 90 -2.00 9.18 2.41
CA PRO A 90 -2.01 8.21 3.50
C PRO A 90 -2.72 8.71 4.76
N GLY A 91 -2.46 9.97 5.17
CA GLY A 91 -3.11 10.58 6.32
C GLY A 91 -4.61 10.78 6.13
N MET A 92 -5.03 11.22 4.94
CA MET A 92 -6.45 11.40 4.62
C MET A 92 -7.19 10.06 4.62
N ILE A 93 -6.62 9.00 4.06
CA ILE A 93 -7.21 7.65 4.12
C ILE A 93 -7.30 7.19 5.58
N ALA A 94 -6.24 7.36 6.38
CA ALA A 94 -6.22 6.94 7.78
C ALA A 94 -7.31 7.63 8.63
N SER A 95 -7.68 8.87 8.29
CA SER A 95 -8.75 9.59 8.99
C SER A 95 -10.17 9.10 8.65
N LEU A 96 -10.33 8.34 7.56
CA LEU A 96 -11.63 7.92 7.01
C LEU A 96 -11.91 6.42 7.15
N THR A 97 -10.93 5.64 7.63
CA THR A 97 -11.09 4.19 7.78
C THR A 97 -10.54 3.72 9.13
N PRO A 98 -11.15 2.70 9.77
CA PRO A 98 -10.57 2.05 10.93
C PRO A 98 -9.45 1.05 10.58
N LEU A 99 -9.17 0.81 9.29
CA LEU A 99 -8.16 -0.14 8.87
C LEU A 99 -6.74 0.42 9.08
N PRO A 100 -5.75 -0.45 9.36
CA PRO A 100 -4.34 -0.06 9.36
C PRO A 100 -3.92 0.54 8.02
N VAL A 101 -3.25 1.69 8.05
CA VAL A 101 -2.69 2.35 6.86
C VAL A 101 -1.18 2.37 6.95
N ILE A 102 -0.53 1.89 5.88
CA ILE A 102 0.91 1.92 5.70
C ILE A 102 1.23 2.96 4.65
N GLY A 103 1.97 3.99 5.03
CA GLY A 103 2.36 5.10 4.16
C GLY A 103 3.71 4.84 3.49
N VAL A 104 3.75 5.02 2.17
CA VAL A 104 4.96 4.94 1.36
C VAL A 104 5.32 6.34 0.85
N PRO A 105 6.32 7.02 1.44
CA PRO A 105 6.82 8.26 0.89
C PRO A 105 7.46 8.00 -0.47
N ILE A 106 7.04 8.73 -1.51
CA ILE A 106 7.61 8.60 -2.85
C ILE A 106 8.56 9.75 -3.12
N LYS A 107 9.77 9.40 -3.61
CA LYS A 107 10.82 10.36 -3.90
C LYS A 107 10.37 11.37 -4.96
N THR A 108 10.50 12.66 -4.66
CA THR A 108 10.30 13.76 -5.59
C THR A 108 11.63 14.29 -6.10
N LYS A 109 11.62 15.05 -7.20
CA LYS A 109 12.82 15.68 -7.76
C LYS A 109 13.37 16.79 -6.88
N THR A 110 12.49 17.58 -6.25
CA THR A 110 12.87 18.82 -5.56
C THR A 110 13.53 18.57 -4.21
N LEU A 111 12.90 17.79 -3.31
CA LEU A 111 13.38 17.54 -1.95
C LEU A 111 13.79 16.09 -1.71
N VAL A 112 14.00 15.35 -2.78
CA VAL A 112 14.51 13.96 -2.74
C VAL A 112 13.65 13.02 -1.90
N GLY A 113 12.38 13.39 -1.68
CA GLY A 113 11.39 12.63 -0.91
C GLY A 113 11.27 13.01 0.57
N LEU A 114 12.06 13.97 1.06
CA LEU A 114 11.95 14.45 2.44
C LEU A 114 10.59 15.13 2.70
N ASP A 115 10.10 15.89 1.73
CA ASP A 115 8.74 16.46 1.71
C ASP A 115 7.66 15.38 1.86
N SER A 116 7.76 14.31 1.08
CA SER A 116 6.85 13.17 1.14
C SER A 116 6.92 12.48 2.50
N LEU A 117 8.13 12.21 3.00
CA LEU A 117 8.34 11.56 4.30
C LEU A 117 7.72 12.36 5.43
N LEU A 118 8.02 13.67 5.51
CA LEU A 118 7.51 14.53 6.58
C LEU A 118 5.99 14.71 6.51
N SER A 119 5.42 14.77 5.30
CA SER A 119 3.97 14.85 5.10
C SER A 119 3.23 13.60 5.59
N ILE A 120 3.87 12.43 5.55
CA ILE A 120 3.25 11.16 5.93
C ILE A 120 3.52 10.80 7.38
N VAL A 121 4.73 11.04 7.89
CA VAL A 121 5.14 10.55 9.22
C VAL A 121 4.63 11.45 10.36
N GLN A 122 4.45 12.75 10.12
CA GLN A 122 4.04 13.73 11.14
C GLN A 122 2.51 13.77 11.29
N MET A 123 1.93 12.65 11.72
CA MET A 123 0.50 12.53 11.93
C MET A 123 0.09 12.99 13.34
N PRO A 124 -1.11 13.63 13.49
CA PRO A 124 -1.62 14.02 14.80
C PRO A 124 -2.01 12.78 15.64
N PRO A 125 -2.00 12.91 16.98
CA PRO A 125 -2.52 11.87 17.86
C PRO A 125 -3.94 11.43 17.47
N GLY A 126 -4.17 10.12 17.44
CA GLY A 126 -5.45 9.52 17.08
C GLY A 126 -5.58 9.05 15.63
N ILE A 127 -4.75 9.57 14.71
CA ILE A 127 -4.76 9.17 13.29
C ILE A 127 -3.37 8.67 12.86
N PRO A 128 -2.97 7.46 13.27
CA PRO A 128 -1.63 6.94 12.96
C PRO A 128 -1.51 6.45 11.51
N VAL A 129 -0.33 6.65 10.92
CA VAL A 129 0.10 6.02 9.67
C VAL A 129 1.43 5.31 9.91
N ALA A 130 1.50 4.00 9.64
CA ALA A 130 2.73 3.23 9.73
C ALA A 130 3.64 3.58 8.54
N THR A 131 4.58 4.48 8.71
CA THR A 131 5.40 5.02 7.62
C THR A 131 6.63 4.15 7.39
N VAL A 132 6.86 3.72 6.14
CA VAL A 132 8.09 3.03 5.71
C VAL A 132 9.11 4.03 5.13
N ALA A 133 10.29 3.54 4.78
CA ALA A 133 11.32 4.37 4.15
C ALA A 133 10.86 4.98 2.81
N ILE A 134 11.52 6.05 2.38
CA ILE A 134 11.30 6.65 1.04
C ILE A 134 11.48 5.57 -0.03
N ASN A 135 10.52 5.46 -0.94
CA ASN A 135 10.42 4.41 -1.96
C ASN A 135 10.34 2.97 -1.39
N GLY A 136 10.00 2.81 -0.11
CA GLY A 136 10.00 1.53 0.59
C GLY A 136 8.76 0.66 0.36
N ALA A 137 8.14 0.68 -0.81
CA ALA A 137 6.90 -0.04 -1.11
C ALA A 137 7.02 -1.56 -0.88
N LYS A 138 8.18 -2.16 -1.18
CA LYS A 138 8.44 -3.57 -0.85
C LYS A 138 8.30 -3.84 0.65
N ASN A 139 8.87 -2.99 1.50
CA ASN A 139 8.74 -3.13 2.95
C ASN A 139 7.31 -2.88 3.43
N ALA A 140 6.55 -2.02 2.76
CA ALA A 140 5.12 -1.87 3.05
C ALA A 140 4.34 -3.17 2.80
N GLY A 141 4.61 -3.86 1.68
CA GLY A 141 4.01 -5.17 1.39
C GLY A 141 4.43 -6.26 2.39
N ILE A 142 5.69 -6.26 2.84
CA ILE A 142 6.18 -7.18 3.88
C ILE A 142 5.50 -6.89 5.22
N LEU A 143 5.36 -5.62 5.61
CA LEU A 143 4.68 -5.21 6.84
C LEU A 143 3.20 -5.59 6.80
N ALA A 144 2.50 -5.35 5.69
CA ALA A 144 1.13 -5.78 5.49
C ALA A 144 0.98 -7.30 5.65
N THR A 145 1.91 -8.07 5.03
CA THR A 145 1.95 -9.53 5.18
C THR A 145 2.15 -9.94 6.64
N SER A 146 3.03 -9.25 7.38
CA SER A 146 3.29 -9.53 8.80
C SER A 146 2.05 -9.27 9.66
N ILE A 147 1.33 -8.16 9.40
CA ILE A 147 0.08 -7.84 10.11
C ILE A 147 -0.99 -8.93 9.86
N LEU A 148 -1.17 -9.35 8.59
CA LEU A 148 -2.10 -10.44 8.26
C LEU A 148 -1.70 -11.75 8.95
N GLY A 149 -0.39 -12.00 9.05
CA GLY A 149 0.17 -13.20 9.70
C GLY A 149 -0.14 -13.31 11.20
N THR A 150 -0.51 -12.23 11.88
CA THR A 150 -0.91 -12.29 13.30
C THR A 150 -2.18 -13.12 13.51
N ASN A 151 -3.05 -13.19 12.51
CA ASN A 151 -4.32 -13.94 12.54
C ASN A 151 -4.36 -15.14 11.58
N ASP A 152 -3.31 -15.36 10.77
CA ASP A 152 -3.23 -16.46 9.80
C ASP A 152 -1.88 -17.17 9.91
N LYS A 153 -1.91 -18.39 10.48
CA LYS A 153 -0.71 -19.22 10.68
C LYS A 153 0.02 -19.56 9.37
N ASN A 154 -0.71 -19.68 8.25
CA ASN A 154 -0.09 -19.98 6.95
C ASN A 154 0.67 -18.75 6.42
N ILE A 155 0.11 -17.56 6.59
CA ILE A 155 0.79 -16.31 6.24
C ILE A 155 1.99 -16.10 7.17
N LEU A 156 1.85 -16.34 8.47
CA LEU A 156 2.95 -16.24 9.43
C LEU A 156 4.11 -17.17 9.04
N LYS A 157 3.82 -18.41 8.67
CA LYS A 157 4.84 -19.36 8.19
C LYS A 157 5.58 -18.84 6.95
N LYS A 158 4.86 -18.25 5.99
CA LYS A 158 5.49 -17.70 4.79
C LYS A 158 6.46 -16.56 5.11
N ILE A 159 6.07 -15.64 6.02
CA ILE A 159 6.93 -14.52 6.41
C ILE A 159 8.17 -15.01 7.18
N THR A 160 8.01 -16.02 8.03
CA THR A 160 9.11 -16.65 8.76
C THR A 160 10.14 -17.25 7.79
N LEU A 161 9.69 -18.07 6.84
CA LEU A 161 10.55 -18.65 5.82
C LEU A 161 11.24 -17.59 4.94
N TYR A 162 10.55 -16.52 4.61
CA TYR A 162 11.14 -15.39 3.89
C TYR A 162 12.30 -14.75 4.66
N LYS A 163 12.12 -14.49 5.96
CA LYS A 163 13.18 -13.93 6.81
C LYS A 163 14.36 -14.88 6.98
N GLU A 164 14.12 -16.17 7.13
CA GLU A 164 15.17 -17.19 7.17
C GLU A 164 15.98 -17.25 5.88
N LYS A 165 15.30 -17.13 4.72
CA LYS A 165 15.99 -17.04 3.41
C LYS A 165 16.89 -15.83 3.35
N LEU A 166 16.40 -14.63 3.73
CA LEU A 166 17.23 -13.41 3.77
C LEU A 166 18.49 -13.60 4.63
N LYS A 167 18.34 -14.20 5.82
CA LYS A 167 19.46 -14.49 6.71
C LYS A 167 20.49 -15.40 6.03
N LYS A 168 20.05 -16.49 5.39
CA LYS A 168 20.93 -17.43 4.68
C LYS A 168 21.67 -16.75 3.51
N ASP A 169 20.97 -15.90 2.75
CA ASP A 169 21.55 -15.21 1.60
C ASP A 169 22.65 -14.22 2.03
N VAL A 170 22.47 -13.50 3.14
CA VAL A 170 23.51 -12.63 3.72
C VAL A 170 24.69 -13.43 4.24
N THR A 171 24.45 -14.54 4.97
CA THR A 171 25.52 -15.40 5.51
C THR A 171 26.38 -16.03 4.40
N LYS A 172 25.78 -16.36 3.24
CA LYS A 172 26.53 -16.87 2.08
C LYS A 172 27.44 -15.82 1.44
N LYS A 173 27.01 -14.54 1.45
CA LYS A 173 27.81 -13.43 0.89
C LYS A 173 28.94 -12.97 1.82
N ALA A 174 28.88 -13.34 3.11
CA ALA A 174 29.88 -12.99 4.11
C ALA A 174 31.04 -14.05 4.19
N LYS A 175 30.98 -15.12 3.41
CA LYS A 175 32.04 -16.11 3.20
C LYS A 175 32.80 -15.83 1.93
#